data_380b53506ce8979be0c5a1effd6d0f6e
#
_entry.id   380b53506ce8979be0c5a1effd6d0f6e
#
_cell.length_a   1.000
_cell.length_b   1.000
_cell.length_c   1.000
_cell.angle_alpha   90.00
_cell.angle_beta   90.00
_cell.angle_gamma   90.00
#
_symmetry.space_group_name_H-M   'P 1'
#
loop_
_entity.id
_entity.type
_entity.pdbx_description
1 polymer ?
#
loop_
_entity_poly.entity_id
_entity_poly.type
_entity_poly.pdbx_seq_one_letter_code
_entity_poly.pdbx_strand_id
1 'polypeptide(L)'
;MLVAALALTMVGCGGSGSVLMKDELLKLAMDQMTMNGKTANHSKELDALAAKLVQEADKAAGQNAYKGEDVKTILTADEVVKAAGINTTAKGYILNAAPNVQFKSSGTYMELLKMQWMGYAVNPNTENGEPNKAVKIGKITLGDNVDVGVAMGKIGGKEYVVILYTNHAA
;
A
#
# COMPACT_ATOMS: atom_id res chain seq x y z
N MET A 1 -26.62 -20.30 -1.84
CA MET A 1 -25.18 -20.19 -1.61
C MET A 1 -24.54 -19.77 -2.92
N LEU A 2 -24.30 -18.49 -3.11
CA LEU A 2 -23.54 -17.98 -4.26
C LEU A 2 -22.15 -17.63 -3.77
N VAL A 3 -21.18 -18.48 -4.12
CA VAL A 3 -19.76 -18.17 -3.96
C VAL A 3 -19.40 -17.25 -5.12
N ALA A 4 -19.32 -15.96 -4.88
CA ALA A 4 -18.76 -15.02 -5.83
C ALA A 4 -17.24 -15.23 -5.84
N ALA A 5 -16.78 -16.00 -6.80
CA ALA A 5 -15.37 -16.07 -7.14
C ALA A 5 -14.94 -14.69 -7.66
N LEU A 6 -14.27 -13.93 -6.82
CA LEU A 6 -13.54 -12.72 -7.24
C LEU A 6 -12.36 -13.21 -8.09
N ALA A 7 -12.58 -13.25 -9.39
CA ALA A 7 -11.49 -13.34 -10.34
C ALA A 7 -10.67 -12.06 -10.24
N LEU A 8 -9.57 -12.12 -9.50
CA LEU A 8 -8.49 -11.16 -9.60
C LEU A 8 -7.91 -11.28 -11.01
N THR A 9 -8.44 -10.49 -11.93
CA THR A 9 -7.78 -10.28 -13.21
C THR A 9 -6.46 -9.60 -12.93
N MET A 10 -5.39 -10.38 -12.89
CA MET A 10 -4.07 -9.87 -13.10
C MET A 10 -4.05 -9.31 -14.52
N VAL A 11 -4.23 -8.01 -14.64
CA VAL A 11 -3.94 -7.31 -15.89
C VAL A 11 -2.42 -7.33 -16.01
N GLY A 12 -1.92 -8.35 -16.71
CA GLY A 12 -0.55 -8.39 -17.16
C GLY A 12 -0.32 -7.23 -18.10
N CYS A 13 0.28 -6.17 -17.62
CA CYS A 13 0.73 -5.08 -18.47
C CYS A 13 2.01 -5.52 -19.16
N GLY A 14 1.87 -5.96 -20.42
CA GLY A 14 3.00 -6.14 -21.32
C GLY A 14 3.62 -4.79 -21.65
N GLY A 15 4.72 -4.47 -20.98
CA GLY A 15 5.57 -3.35 -21.30
C GLY A 15 6.98 -3.67 -20.81
N SER A 16 7.95 -3.58 -21.70
CA SER A 16 9.36 -3.86 -21.44
C SER A 16 10.01 -2.80 -20.54
N GLY A 17 9.65 -2.81 -19.27
CA GLY A 17 10.28 -2.01 -18.22
C GLY A 17 10.28 -2.82 -16.92
N SER A 18 11.38 -2.81 -16.19
CA SER A 18 11.47 -3.46 -14.89
C SER A 18 10.60 -2.70 -13.89
N VAL A 19 9.39 -3.20 -13.63
CA VAL A 19 8.55 -2.77 -12.53
C VAL A 19 8.89 -3.64 -11.34
N LEU A 20 9.02 -3.06 -10.15
CA LEU A 20 9.11 -3.86 -8.94
C LEU A 20 7.85 -4.70 -8.82
N MET A 21 8.03 -6.01 -8.70
CA MET A 21 6.93 -6.94 -8.57
C MET A 21 6.40 -6.90 -7.14
N LYS A 22 5.12 -7.27 -6.98
CA LYS A 22 4.46 -7.28 -5.68
C LYS A 22 5.27 -7.99 -4.60
N ASP A 23 5.84 -9.15 -4.92
CA ASP A 23 6.61 -9.95 -3.96
C ASP A 23 7.92 -9.26 -3.52
N GLU A 24 8.58 -8.54 -4.41
CA GLU A 24 9.76 -7.75 -4.08
C GLU A 24 9.40 -6.58 -3.14
N LEU A 25 8.28 -5.91 -3.41
CA LEU A 25 7.80 -4.81 -2.58
C LEU A 25 7.35 -5.28 -1.20
N LEU A 26 6.68 -6.43 -1.14
CA LEU A 26 6.32 -7.08 0.12
C LEU A 26 7.57 -7.41 0.93
N LYS A 27 8.57 -8.04 0.27
CA LYS A 27 9.84 -8.36 0.93
C LYS A 27 10.52 -7.10 1.47
N LEU A 28 10.60 -6.03 0.68
CA LEU A 28 11.18 -4.75 1.11
C LEU A 28 10.44 -4.18 2.33
N ALA A 29 9.11 -4.22 2.33
CA ALA A 29 8.29 -3.75 3.45
C ALA A 29 8.52 -4.58 4.73
N MET A 30 8.63 -5.90 4.60
CA MET A 30 8.91 -6.80 5.73
C MET A 30 10.34 -6.63 6.25
N ASP A 31 11.34 -6.58 5.37
CA ASP A 31 12.74 -6.35 5.73
C ASP A 31 12.88 -5.03 6.52
N GLN A 32 12.13 -4.01 6.12
CA GLN A 32 12.11 -2.74 6.82
C GLN A 32 11.55 -2.83 8.24
N MET A 33 10.46 -3.57 8.44
CA MET A 33 9.94 -3.81 9.78
C MET A 33 10.98 -4.54 10.63
N THR A 34 11.65 -5.54 10.07
CA THR A 34 12.71 -6.28 10.74
C THR A 34 13.90 -5.39 11.11
N MET A 35 14.33 -4.49 10.22
CA MET A 35 15.39 -3.51 10.52
C MET A 35 15.00 -2.55 11.66
N ASN A 36 13.72 -2.31 11.85
CA ASN A 36 13.18 -1.52 12.98
C ASN A 36 12.91 -2.37 14.25
N GLY A 37 13.45 -3.60 14.31
CA GLY A 37 13.35 -4.48 15.47
C GLY A 37 11.98 -5.14 15.64
N LYS A 38 11.15 -5.18 14.60
CA LYS A 38 9.82 -5.80 14.63
C LYS A 38 9.81 -7.15 13.91
N THR A 39 8.93 -8.04 14.32
CA THR A 39 8.60 -9.25 13.56
C THR A 39 7.53 -8.91 12.54
N ALA A 40 7.80 -9.18 11.27
CA ALA A 40 6.87 -8.92 10.18
C ALA A 40 6.32 -10.23 9.60
N ASN A 41 5.00 -10.29 9.42
CA ASN A 41 4.30 -11.43 8.83
C ASN A 41 3.55 -10.97 7.59
N HIS A 42 3.61 -11.75 6.53
CA HIS A 42 2.77 -11.51 5.37
C HIS A 42 1.32 -11.91 5.65
N SER A 43 0.39 -11.01 5.39
CA SER A 43 -1.05 -11.25 5.52
C SER A 43 -1.76 -11.11 4.18
N LYS A 44 -2.26 -12.23 3.65
CA LYS A 44 -3.08 -12.25 2.44
C LYS A 44 -4.41 -11.48 2.62
N GLU A 45 -4.91 -11.41 3.84
CA GLU A 45 -6.09 -10.60 4.16
C GLU A 45 -5.80 -9.12 3.99
N LEU A 46 -4.62 -8.67 4.44
CA LEU A 46 -4.19 -7.29 4.22
C LEU A 46 -3.89 -6.99 2.74
N ASP A 47 -3.38 -7.95 1.98
CA ASP A 47 -3.25 -7.81 0.53
C ASP A 47 -4.61 -7.52 -0.11
N ALA A 48 -5.62 -8.32 0.25
CA ALA A 48 -6.98 -8.17 -0.27
C ALA A 48 -7.60 -6.84 0.16
N LEU A 49 -7.34 -6.40 1.38
CA LEU A 49 -7.82 -5.13 1.91
C LEU A 49 -7.17 -3.95 1.21
N ALA A 50 -5.85 -4.00 1.02
CA ALA A 50 -5.10 -2.99 0.26
C ALA A 50 -5.60 -2.91 -1.21
N ALA A 51 -5.89 -4.06 -1.83
CA ALA A 51 -6.45 -4.09 -3.18
C ALA A 51 -7.84 -3.45 -3.26
N LYS A 52 -8.70 -3.68 -2.27
CA LYS A 52 -10.00 -2.99 -2.17
C LYS A 52 -9.85 -1.49 -1.99
N LEU A 53 -8.92 -1.05 -1.12
CA LEU A 53 -8.64 0.37 -0.95
C LEU A 53 -8.20 1.02 -2.26
N VAL A 54 -7.31 0.39 -3.03
CA VAL A 54 -6.89 0.88 -4.35
C VAL A 54 -8.09 1.00 -5.28
N GLN A 55 -8.95 -0.01 -5.32
CA GLN A 55 -10.14 -0.02 -6.18
C GLN A 55 -11.13 1.08 -5.83
N GLU A 56 -11.43 1.29 -4.53
CA GLU A 56 -12.35 2.34 -4.11
C GLU A 56 -11.73 3.73 -4.26
N ALA A 57 -10.43 3.88 -4.03
CA ALA A 57 -9.70 5.12 -4.28
C ALA A 57 -9.66 5.49 -5.78
N ASP A 58 -9.53 4.52 -6.69
CA ASP A 58 -9.61 4.78 -8.14
C ASP A 58 -10.99 5.31 -8.55
N LYS A 59 -12.06 4.72 -8.01
CA LYS A 59 -13.43 5.21 -8.22
C LYS A 59 -13.61 6.64 -7.67
N ALA A 60 -13.07 6.92 -6.49
CA ALA A 60 -13.15 8.23 -5.85
C ALA A 60 -12.34 9.29 -6.62
N ALA A 61 -11.15 8.95 -7.10
CA ALA A 61 -10.27 9.86 -7.85
C ALA A 61 -10.91 10.45 -9.12
N GLY A 62 -11.92 9.78 -9.68
CA GLY A 62 -12.72 10.29 -10.79
C GLY A 62 -13.75 11.34 -10.38
N GLN A 63 -14.00 11.56 -9.11
CA GLN A 63 -15.00 12.49 -8.60
C GLN A 63 -14.42 13.91 -8.46
N ASN A 64 -15.25 14.92 -8.66
CA ASN A 64 -14.83 16.33 -8.56
C ASN A 64 -14.29 16.69 -7.17
N ALA A 65 -14.77 16.02 -6.11
CA ALA A 65 -14.32 16.23 -4.73
C ALA A 65 -12.84 15.91 -4.51
N TYR A 66 -12.27 15.01 -5.32
CA TYR A 66 -10.88 14.57 -5.18
C TYR A 66 -9.96 15.03 -6.30
N LYS A 67 -10.44 15.95 -7.15
CA LYS A 67 -9.66 16.45 -8.28
C LYS A 67 -8.44 17.23 -7.80
N GLY A 68 -7.24 16.68 -8.05
CA GLY A 68 -5.97 17.30 -7.65
C GLY A 68 -5.50 16.96 -6.25
N GLU A 69 -6.27 16.14 -5.52
CA GLU A 69 -5.87 15.66 -4.20
C GLU A 69 -4.70 14.66 -4.26
N ASP A 70 -3.93 14.63 -3.18
CA ASP A 70 -2.87 13.63 -2.99
C ASP A 70 -3.49 12.23 -2.83
N VAL A 71 -2.79 11.22 -3.35
CA VAL A 71 -3.27 9.84 -3.32
C VAL A 71 -3.53 9.31 -1.91
N LYS A 72 -2.75 9.74 -0.91
CA LYS A 72 -2.94 9.30 0.48
C LYS A 72 -4.20 9.94 1.07
N THR A 73 -4.51 11.18 0.70
CA THR A 73 -5.77 11.85 1.06
C THR A 73 -6.97 11.04 0.54
N ILE A 74 -6.92 10.61 -0.72
CA ILE A 74 -7.98 9.79 -1.32
C ILE A 74 -8.09 8.44 -0.62
N LEU A 75 -6.97 7.74 -0.42
CA LEU A 75 -6.93 6.41 0.22
C LEU A 75 -7.38 6.41 1.69
N THR A 76 -7.30 7.55 2.37
CA THR A 76 -7.70 7.68 3.79
C THR A 76 -9.03 8.40 3.99
N ALA A 77 -9.69 8.80 2.91
CA ALA A 77 -11.01 9.39 2.99
C ALA A 77 -12.01 8.40 3.61
N ASP A 78 -12.83 8.86 4.54
CA ASP A 78 -13.75 8.03 5.34
C ASP A 78 -14.65 7.16 4.45
N GLU A 79 -15.14 7.72 3.35
CA GLU A 79 -16.00 7.00 2.40
C GLU A 79 -15.23 5.89 1.66
N VAL A 80 -13.96 6.12 1.27
CA VAL A 80 -13.11 5.13 0.61
C VAL A 80 -12.76 4.01 1.58
N VAL A 81 -12.35 4.36 2.79
CA VAL A 81 -12.02 3.42 3.86
C VAL A 81 -13.23 2.55 4.21
N LYS A 82 -14.41 3.14 4.35
CA LYS A 82 -15.67 2.44 4.61
C LYS A 82 -16.08 1.55 3.44
N ALA A 83 -15.98 2.03 2.20
CA ALA A 83 -16.32 1.26 1.00
C ALA A 83 -15.37 0.06 0.82
N ALA A 84 -14.11 0.19 1.21
CA ALA A 84 -13.16 -0.92 1.24
C ALA A 84 -13.45 -1.96 2.33
N GLY A 85 -14.42 -1.70 3.23
CA GLY A 85 -14.81 -2.60 4.31
C GLY A 85 -13.95 -2.50 5.57
N ILE A 86 -13.22 -1.40 5.72
CA ILE A 86 -12.39 -1.17 6.92
C ILE A 86 -13.26 -0.61 8.05
N ASN A 87 -13.27 -1.33 9.17
CA ASN A 87 -13.87 -0.86 10.41
C ASN A 87 -12.80 -0.24 11.32
N THR A 88 -12.68 1.08 11.27
CA THR A 88 -11.67 1.85 12.01
C THR A 88 -11.86 1.86 13.52
N THR A 89 -13.04 1.46 14.02
CA THR A 89 -13.30 1.32 15.45
C THR A 89 -12.80 -0.01 16.00
N ALA A 90 -12.76 -1.04 15.15
CA ALA A 90 -12.32 -2.38 15.55
C ALA A 90 -10.81 -2.56 15.39
N LYS A 91 -10.22 -2.02 14.33
CA LYS A 91 -8.79 -2.21 14.01
C LYS A 91 -8.24 -1.00 13.29
N GLY A 92 -7.06 -0.55 13.70
CA GLY A 92 -6.32 0.50 13.03
C GLY A 92 -5.25 -0.06 12.08
N TYR A 93 -4.87 0.77 11.11
CA TYR A 93 -3.85 0.44 10.12
C TYR A 93 -2.90 1.60 9.91
N ILE A 94 -1.67 1.29 9.54
CA ILE A 94 -0.75 2.25 8.94
C ILE A 94 -0.73 1.98 7.45
N LEU A 95 -0.93 3.03 6.66
CA LEU A 95 -0.93 3.00 5.22
C LEU A 95 0.27 3.77 4.70
N ASN A 96 0.99 3.17 3.77
CA ASN A 96 1.92 3.87 2.91
C ASN A 96 1.54 3.66 1.45
N ALA A 97 1.72 4.70 0.64
CA ALA A 97 1.43 4.65 -0.78
C ALA A 97 2.49 5.42 -1.55
N ALA A 98 2.91 4.88 -2.67
CA ALA A 98 3.84 5.56 -3.55
C ALA A 98 3.57 5.23 -5.02
N PRO A 99 3.90 6.13 -5.96
CA PRO A 99 3.80 5.86 -7.37
C PRO A 99 4.63 4.64 -7.76
N ASN A 100 4.06 3.72 -8.52
CA ASN A 100 4.80 2.62 -9.12
C ASN A 100 5.35 3.08 -10.47
N VAL A 101 6.58 3.55 -10.46
CA VAL A 101 7.21 4.13 -11.65
C VAL A 101 7.90 3.03 -12.44
N GLN A 102 7.59 2.91 -13.72
CA GLN A 102 8.28 2.00 -14.63
C GLN A 102 9.66 2.58 -14.98
N PHE A 103 10.70 1.76 -14.86
CA PHE A 103 12.06 2.13 -15.21
C PHE A 103 12.55 1.34 -16.40
N LYS A 104 13.12 2.06 -17.36
CA LYS A 104 13.60 1.50 -18.63
C LYS A 104 15.03 0.96 -18.59
N SER A 105 15.70 0.95 -17.44
CA SER A 105 17.09 0.51 -17.33
C SER A 105 17.30 -0.54 -16.26
N SER A 106 18.25 -1.45 -16.50
CA SER A 106 18.64 -2.54 -15.61
C SER A 106 19.90 -2.18 -14.79
N GLY A 107 20.20 -2.94 -13.75
CA GLY A 107 21.43 -2.82 -12.99
C GLY A 107 21.37 -1.82 -11.84
N THR A 108 22.35 -0.96 -11.73
CA THR A 108 22.55 0.01 -10.63
C THR A 108 21.30 0.86 -10.36
N TYR A 109 20.52 1.10 -11.38
CA TYR A 109 19.30 1.86 -11.28
C TYR A 109 18.19 1.14 -10.49
N MET A 110 18.09 -0.17 -10.63
CA MET A 110 17.13 -0.97 -9.83
C MET A 110 17.50 -0.96 -8.34
N GLU A 111 18.79 -0.95 -8.02
CA GLU A 111 19.23 -0.84 -6.63
C GLU A 111 18.92 0.54 -6.04
N LEU A 112 19.14 1.61 -6.80
CA LEU A 112 18.73 2.97 -6.38
C LEU A 112 17.23 3.08 -6.18
N LEU A 113 16.44 2.42 -7.02
CA LEU A 113 15.00 2.33 -6.88
C LEU A 113 14.57 1.60 -5.62
N LYS A 114 15.17 0.43 -5.35
CA LYS A 114 14.92 -0.30 -4.12
C LYS A 114 15.26 0.56 -2.91
N MET A 115 16.39 1.29 -2.94
CA MET A 115 16.77 2.21 -1.89
C MET A 115 15.78 3.37 -1.75
N GLN A 116 15.34 3.96 -2.85
CA GLN A 116 14.33 5.00 -2.87
C GLN A 116 13.00 4.48 -2.34
N TRP A 117 12.58 3.29 -2.79
CA TRP A 117 11.40 2.61 -2.27
C TRP A 117 11.51 2.22 -0.81
N MET A 118 12.67 1.78 -0.35
CA MET A 118 12.93 1.58 1.07
C MET A 118 12.72 2.88 1.85
N GLY A 119 13.22 4.00 1.36
CA GLY A 119 12.93 5.32 1.93
C GLY A 119 11.42 5.64 1.97
N TYR A 120 10.65 5.22 0.97
CA TYR A 120 9.20 5.45 0.89
C TYR A 120 8.38 4.50 1.76
N ALA A 121 8.73 3.22 1.79
CA ALA A 121 7.97 2.21 2.51
C ALA A 121 8.22 2.23 4.03
N VAL A 122 9.24 2.94 4.47
CA VAL A 122 10.06 2.53 5.57
C VAL A 122 9.74 3.10 6.91
N ASN A 123 9.19 4.26 7.01
CA ASN A 123 9.05 4.84 8.34
C ASN A 123 7.60 5.12 8.71
N PRO A 124 6.90 4.12 9.28
CA PRO A 124 5.56 4.36 9.81
C PRO A 124 5.55 5.34 10.99
N ASN A 125 6.72 5.70 11.51
CA ASN A 125 6.85 6.54 12.70
C ASN A 125 7.33 7.97 12.43
N THR A 126 7.63 8.37 11.18
CA THR A 126 8.02 9.75 10.90
C THR A 126 6.80 10.67 10.94
N GLU A 127 6.73 11.47 11.98
CA GLU A 127 5.63 12.42 12.20
C GLU A 127 5.79 13.75 11.46
N ASN A 128 6.87 13.97 10.74
CA ASN A 128 7.20 15.30 10.21
C ASN A 128 7.30 15.34 8.70
N GLY A 129 6.29 15.89 8.03
CA GLY A 129 6.37 16.69 6.82
C GLY A 129 7.02 16.11 5.54
N GLU A 130 7.58 14.92 5.58
CA GLU A 130 8.27 14.32 4.45
C GLU A 130 7.27 13.76 3.42
N PRO A 131 7.53 13.86 2.11
CA PRO A 131 6.62 13.40 1.06
C PRO A 131 6.27 11.91 1.13
N ASN A 132 6.94 11.16 1.99
CA ASN A 132 6.80 9.71 2.16
C ASN A 132 6.16 9.32 3.49
N LYS A 133 5.55 10.25 4.17
CA LYS A 133 4.93 9.99 5.46
C LYS A 133 3.84 8.92 5.33
N ALA A 134 3.98 7.86 6.10
CA ALA A 134 2.89 6.92 6.32
C ALA A 134 1.73 7.61 7.06
N VAL A 135 0.51 7.24 6.73
CA VAL A 135 -0.71 7.80 7.32
C VAL A 135 -1.45 6.73 8.11
N LYS A 136 -2.22 7.14 9.11
CA LYS A 136 -3.02 6.23 9.93
C LYS A 136 -4.45 6.16 9.42
N ILE A 137 -4.98 4.95 9.39
CA ILE A 137 -6.41 4.68 9.22
C ILE A 137 -6.91 4.16 10.57
N GLY A 138 -7.73 4.95 11.25
CA GLY A 138 -8.14 4.67 12.63
C GLY A 138 -7.01 4.89 13.66
N LYS A 139 -7.21 4.37 14.87
CA LYS A 139 -6.24 4.49 15.96
C LYS A 139 -5.32 3.29 16.00
N ILE A 140 -4.03 3.49 15.85
CA ILE A 140 -3.03 2.42 15.94
C ILE A 140 -1.69 2.93 16.47
N THR A 141 -1.05 2.08 17.25
CA THR A 141 0.38 2.10 17.54
C THR A 141 0.90 0.70 17.26
N LEU A 142 1.89 0.56 16.37
CA LEU A 142 2.44 -0.74 16.00
C LEU A 142 3.23 -1.33 17.18
N GLY A 143 2.85 -2.54 17.57
CA GLY A 143 3.60 -3.38 18.48
C GLY A 143 4.82 -4.03 17.81
N ASP A 144 5.37 -5.05 18.49
CA ASP A 144 6.58 -5.76 18.02
C ASP A 144 6.27 -6.80 16.93
N ASN A 145 5.03 -7.27 16.84
CA ASN A 145 4.59 -8.25 15.85
C ASN A 145 3.57 -7.62 14.92
N VAL A 146 3.89 -7.55 13.64
CA VAL A 146 3.17 -6.75 12.64
C VAL A 146 2.80 -7.61 11.44
N ASP A 147 1.56 -7.50 11.01
CA ASP A 147 1.11 -8.02 9.72
C ASP A 147 1.31 -6.97 8.63
N VAL A 148 1.77 -7.42 7.46
CA VAL A 148 2.04 -6.60 6.29
C VAL A 148 1.28 -7.13 5.10
N GLY A 149 0.62 -6.24 4.37
CA GLY A 149 -0.02 -6.54 3.08
C GLY A 149 0.30 -5.49 2.03
N VAL A 150 0.34 -5.90 0.77
CA VAL A 150 0.70 -5.05 -0.37
C VAL A 150 -0.28 -5.25 -1.51
N ALA A 151 -0.71 -4.16 -2.12
CA ALA A 151 -1.43 -4.15 -3.38
C ALA A 151 -0.82 -3.16 -4.37
N MET A 152 -1.01 -3.46 -5.63
CA MET A 152 -0.63 -2.59 -6.75
C MET A 152 -1.87 -2.35 -7.61
N GLY A 153 -2.01 -1.13 -8.11
CA GLY A 153 -3.08 -0.80 -9.03
C GLY A 153 -3.15 0.67 -9.39
N LYS A 154 -4.12 1.01 -10.22
CA LYS A 154 -4.32 2.38 -10.69
C LYS A 154 -5.21 3.16 -9.76
N ILE A 155 -4.85 4.43 -9.55
CA ILE A 155 -5.67 5.42 -8.87
C ILE A 155 -5.59 6.70 -9.72
N GLY A 156 -6.71 7.14 -10.26
CA GLY A 156 -6.75 8.31 -11.14
C GLY A 156 -5.88 8.16 -12.39
N GLY A 157 -5.77 6.95 -12.94
CA GLY A 157 -4.99 6.64 -14.14
C GLY A 157 -3.48 6.47 -13.93
N LYS A 158 -2.96 6.62 -12.71
CA LYS A 158 -1.54 6.40 -12.37
C LYS A 158 -1.39 5.13 -11.56
N GLU A 159 -0.29 4.40 -11.81
CA GLU A 159 0.04 3.20 -11.04
C GLU A 159 0.59 3.56 -9.65
N TYR A 160 0.06 2.89 -8.63
CA TYR A 160 0.49 3.02 -7.24
C TYR A 160 0.75 1.66 -6.61
N VAL A 161 1.60 1.68 -5.60
CA VAL A 161 1.74 0.60 -4.63
C VAL A 161 1.18 1.09 -3.30
N VAL A 162 0.34 0.29 -2.67
CA VAL A 162 -0.23 0.55 -1.35
C VAL A 162 0.20 -0.56 -0.41
N ILE A 163 0.77 -0.17 0.73
CA ILE A 163 1.22 -1.08 1.77
C ILE A 163 0.42 -0.79 3.03
N LEU A 164 -0.16 -1.83 3.61
CA LEU A 164 -0.85 -1.77 4.89
C LEU A 164 -0.06 -2.53 5.95
N TYR A 165 -0.01 -1.94 7.15
CA TYR A 165 0.54 -2.54 8.35
C TYR A 165 -0.52 -2.52 9.45
N THR A 166 -0.58 -3.59 10.23
CA THR A 166 -1.42 -3.66 11.43
C THR A 166 -0.76 -4.58 12.45
N ASN A 167 -1.20 -4.53 13.71
CA ASN A 167 -0.71 -5.46 14.71
C ASN A 167 -1.18 -6.87 14.37
N HIS A 168 -0.28 -7.84 14.51
CA HIS A 168 -0.63 -9.25 14.42
C HIS A 168 -1.62 -9.62 15.51
N ALA A 169 -2.70 -10.28 15.14
CA ALA A 169 -3.63 -10.85 16.14
C ALA A 169 -2.95 -12.03 16.83
N ALA A 170 -2.98 -12.02 18.16
CA ALA A 170 -2.49 -13.13 18.96
C ALA A 170 -3.39 -14.36 18.81
#